data_1bd1973f12954a349c549ef226bd2051
#
_entry.id   1bd1973f12954a349c549ef226bd2051
#
_cell.length_a   1.000
_cell.length_b   1.000
_cell.length_c   1.000
_cell.angle_alpha   90.00
_cell.angle_beta   90.00
_cell.angle_gamma   90.00
#
_symmetry.space_group_name_H-M   'P 1'
#
loop_
_entity.id
_entity.type
_entity.pdbx_description
1 polymer ?
#
loop_
_entity_poly.entity_id
_entity_poly.type
_entity_poly.pdbx_seq_one_letter_code
_entity_poly.pdbx_strand_id
1 'polypeptide(L)'
;MRIFCDSSEAVLRSVLPQIPKSTPILFWLDAHFPGADYGLGEYPGEPDHDLRLPLQRELATIAELRTGARDVLLLDDLRVYEDGDYEQGPCPAEALPPAGARNLDCLQPWQTTHDIRRLYQHTGYVMLTPKPAVDLKLAA
;
A
#
# COMPACT_ATOMS: atom_id res chain seq x y z
N MET A 1 -15.61 15.10 -4.86
CA MET A 1 -14.81 14.33 -3.88
C MET A 1 -15.77 13.60 -2.95
N ARG A 2 -15.50 12.35 -2.62
CA ARG A 2 -16.23 11.59 -1.57
C ARG A 2 -15.29 11.32 -0.42
N ILE A 3 -15.76 11.46 0.80
CA ILE A 3 -15.02 11.19 2.04
C ILE A 3 -15.77 10.07 2.76
N PHE A 4 -15.05 9.08 3.25
CA PHE A 4 -15.57 7.96 4.01
C PHE A 4 -14.94 8.00 5.41
N CYS A 5 -15.74 7.68 6.43
CA CYS A 5 -15.29 7.55 7.81
C CYS A 5 -15.42 6.09 8.22
N ASP A 6 -14.46 5.27 7.77
CA ASP A 6 -14.42 3.83 8.04
C ASP A 6 -12.99 3.32 7.82
N SER A 7 -12.71 2.05 8.15
CA SER A 7 -11.43 1.44 7.82
C SER A 7 -11.22 1.42 6.31
N SER A 8 -9.96 1.57 5.87
CA SER A 8 -9.61 1.56 4.44
C SER A 8 -10.06 0.26 3.76
N GLU A 9 -9.91 -0.89 4.42
CA GLU A 9 -10.38 -2.18 3.90
C GLU A 9 -11.89 -2.19 3.64
N ALA A 10 -12.70 -1.72 4.60
CA ALA A 10 -14.16 -1.67 4.45
C ALA A 10 -14.56 -0.75 3.30
N VAL A 11 -13.91 0.42 3.19
CA VAL A 11 -14.13 1.34 2.08
C VAL A 11 -13.75 0.72 0.75
N LEU A 12 -12.58 0.08 0.63
CA LEU A 12 -12.15 -0.60 -0.59
C LEU A 12 -13.16 -1.67 -1.02
N ARG A 13 -13.61 -2.53 -0.08
CA ARG A 13 -14.61 -3.57 -0.36
C ARG A 13 -15.96 -3.00 -0.81
N SER A 14 -16.34 -1.84 -0.33
CA SER A 14 -17.62 -1.20 -0.71
C SER A 14 -17.52 -0.47 -2.04
N VAL A 15 -16.38 0.15 -2.36
CA VAL A 15 -16.24 1.05 -3.52
C VAL A 15 -15.73 0.35 -4.76
N LEU A 16 -14.70 -0.52 -4.64
CA LEU A 16 -14.03 -1.11 -5.80
C LEU A 16 -14.94 -1.96 -6.69
N PRO A 17 -15.93 -2.73 -6.17
CA PRO A 17 -16.86 -3.46 -7.03
C PRO A 17 -17.72 -2.56 -7.94
N GLN A 18 -17.85 -1.28 -7.60
CA GLN A 18 -18.63 -0.31 -8.38
C GLN A 18 -17.83 0.30 -9.54
N ILE A 19 -16.51 0.08 -9.59
CA ILE A 19 -15.63 0.66 -10.61
C ILE A 19 -15.26 -0.43 -11.62
N PRO A 20 -15.56 -0.25 -12.91
CA PRO A 20 -15.18 -1.23 -13.93
C PRO A 20 -13.66 -1.50 -13.91
N LYS A 21 -13.26 -2.77 -14.08
CA LYS A 21 -11.83 -3.15 -14.11
C LYS A 21 -11.07 -2.52 -15.28
N SER A 22 -11.78 -2.11 -16.34
CA SER A 22 -11.23 -1.37 -17.48
C SER A 22 -10.87 0.09 -17.16
N THR A 23 -11.36 0.62 -16.04
CA THR A 23 -11.03 1.97 -15.57
C THR A 23 -9.82 1.86 -14.65
N PRO A 24 -8.63 2.34 -15.03
CA PRO A 24 -7.46 2.30 -14.16
C PRO A 24 -7.64 3.24 -12.96
N ILE A 25 -7.13 2.80 -11.82
CA ILE A 25 -7.15 3.57 -10.57
C ILE A 25 -5.71 3.86 -10.15
N LEU A 26 -5.47 5.05 -9.62
CA LEU A 26 -4.29 5.36 -8.83
C LEU A 26 -4.66 5.23 -7.36
N PHE A 27 -4.04 4.28 -6.67
CA PHE A 27 -4.13 4.14 -5.22
C PHE A 27 -2.96 4.87 -4.57
N TRP A 28 -3.24 5.77 -3.65
CA TRP A 28 -2.28 6.31 -2.71
C TRP A 28 -2.58 5.68 -1.36
N LEU A 29 -1.71 4.78 -0.91
CA LEU A 29 -1.86 4.05 0.34
C LEU A 29 -0.92 4.65 1.39
N ASP A 30 -1.50 5.40 2.30
CA ASP A 30 -0.84 6.18 3.35
C ASP A 30 -1.56 6.00 4.69
N ALA A 31 -2.34 4.92 4.81
CA ALA A 31 -3.12 4.62 5.99
C ALA A 31 -2.28 3.91 7.04
N HIS A 32 -1.30 4.59 7.56
CA HIS A 32 -0.54 4.08 8.69
C HIS A 32 0.07 5.27 9.38
N PHE A 33 0.05 5.41 10.51
CA PHE A 33 1.04 6.02 11.32
C PHE A 33 0.56 6.57 12.62
N PRO A 34 1.25 6.15 13.67
CA PRO A 34 0.87 6.46 15.04
C PRO A 34 1.20 7.90 15.49
N GLY A 35 1.37 8.84 14.65
CA GLY A 35 1.68 10.19 15.08
C GLY A 35 0.93 11.27 14.31
N ALA A 36 0.17 10.88 13.28
CA ALA A 36 -0.52 11.82 12.40
C ALA A 36 -1.98 12.07 12.78
N ASP A 37 -2.42 11.57 13.91
CA ASP A 37 -3.80 11.69 14.38
C ASP A 37 -4.16 13.05 15.00
N TYR A 38 -3.19 13.96 15.04
CA TYR A 38 -3.34 15.30 15.65
C TYR A 38 -3.87 15.28 17.09
N GLY A 39 -3.60 14.20 17.83
CA GLY A 39 -4.09 14.00 19.21
C GLY A 39 -5.55 13.57 19.29
N LEU A 40 -6.15 13.12 18.19
CA LEU A 40 -7.54 12.66 18.16
C LEU A 40 -7.68 11.17 18.47
N GLY A 41 -6.58 10.43 18.57
CA GLY A 41 -6.53 9.01 18.90
C GLY A 41 -5.28 8.63 19.69
N GLU A 42 -5.35 7.56 20.46
CA GLU A 42 -4.20 6.98 21.18
C GLU A 42 -3.61 5.81 20.38
N TYR A 43 -2.98 6.09 19.29
CA TYR A 43 -2.31 5.09 18.45
C TYR A 43 -1.28 4.21 19.18
N PRO A 44 -0.48 4.74 20.14
CA PRO A 44 0.43 3.90 20.92
C PRO A 44 -0.27 2.86 21.78
N GLY A 45 -1.55 3.05 22.08
CA GLY A 45 -2.37 2.13 22.87
C GLY A 45 -3.09 1.05 22.07
N GLU A 46 -3.10 1.14 20.71
CA GLU A 46 -3.76 0.13 19.89
C GLU A 46 -2.90 -1.14 19.81
N PRO A 47 -3.33 -2.24 20.43
CA PRO A 47 -2.56 -3.48 20.43
C PRO A 47 -2.63 -4.24 19.08
N ASP A 48 -3.62 -3.92 18.22
CA ASP A 48 -3.80 -4.57 16.93
C ASP A 48 -2.91 -3.91 15.87
N HIS A 49 -1.77 -4.54 15.59
CA HIS A 49 -0.84 -4.08 14.58
C HIS A 49 -1.45 -4.03 13.18
N ASP A 50 -2.44 -4.87 12.90
CA ASP A 50 -3.10 -4.89 11.59
C ASP A 50 -4.01 -3.67 11.40
N LEU A 51 -4.52 -3.08 12.47
CA LEU A 51 -5.21 -1.79 12.41
C LEU A 51 -4.25 -0.62 12.26
N ARG A 52 -3.07 -0.72 12.89
CA ARG A 52 -2.03 0.32 12.80
C ARG A 52 -1.32 0.33 11.45
N LEU A 53 -1.19 -0.83 10.81
CA LEU A 53 -0.47 -1.02 9.55
C LEU A 53 -1.35 -1.79 8.55
N PRO A 54 -2.41 -1.17 8.03
CA PRO A 54 -3.42 -1.84 7.21
C PRO A 54 -2.92 -2.23 5.81
N LEU A 55 -1.70 -1.83 5.42
CA LEU A 55 -1.16 -1.99 4.06
C LEU A 55 -1.31 -3.41 3.50
N GLN A 56 -1.03 -4.45 4.32
CA GLN A 56 -1.15 -5.84 3.87
C GLN A 56 -2.59 -6.20 3.51
N ARG A 57 -3.56 -5.76 4.33
CA ARG A 57 -4.99 -6.00 4.08
C ARG A 57 -5.50 -5.18 2.88
N GLU A 58 -5.03 -3.94 2.75
CA GLU A 58 -5.37 -3.09 1.61
C GLU A 58 -4.89 -3.72 0.31
N LEU A 59 -3.63 -4.12 0.22
CA LEU A 59 -3.06 -4.75 -0.96
C LEU A 59 -3.74 -6.08 -1.31
N ALA A 60 -4.05 -6.91 -0.30
CA ALA A 60 -4.77 -8.16 -0.51
C ALA A 60 -6.18 -7.89 -1.06
N THR A 61 -6.89 -6.90 -0.49
CA THR A 61 -8.24 -6.52 -0.94
C THR A 61 -8.23 -5.96 -2.37
N ILE A 62 -7.25 -5.11 -2.69
CA ILE A 62 -7.11 -4.58 -4.05
C ILE A 62 -6.78 -5.71 -5.03
N ALA A 63 -5.84 -6.61 -4.68
CA ALA A 63 -5.50 -7.75 -5.52
C ALA A 63 -6.70 -8.66 -5.80
N GLU A 64 -7.53 -8.94 -4.79
CA GLU A 64 -8.74 -9.73 -4.89
C GLU A 64 -9.77 -9.07 -5.83
N LEU A 65 -10.09 -7.82 -5.57
CA LEU A 65 -11.19 -7.13 -6.23
C LEU A 65 -10.81 -6.56 -7.60
N ARG A 66 -9.53 -6.29 -7.84
CA ARG A 66 -9.02 -5.63 -9.04
C ARG A 66 -8.16 -6.55 -9.90
N THR A 67 -8.24 -7.87 -9.73
CA THR A 67 -7.50 -8.84 -10.58
C THR A 67 -7.69 -8.53 -12.06
N GLY A 68 -6.56 -8.38 -12.79
CA GLY A 68 -6.53 -8.06 -14.22
C GLY A 68 -6.71 -6.58 -14.56
N ALA A 69 -6.97 -5.71 -13.59
CA ALA A 69 -6.99 -4.27 -13.82
C ALA A 69 -5.55 -3.72 -14.00
N ARG A 70 -5.45 -2.56 -14.62
CA ARG A 70 -4.16 -1.88 -14.86
C ARG A 70 -3.99 -0.69 -13.92
N ASP A 71 -4.12 -0.98 -12.64
CA ASP A 71 -4.05 0.03 -11.61
C ASP A 71 -2.58 0.40 -11.31
N VAL A 72 -2.37 1.60 -10.79
CA VAL A 72 -1.08 2.07 -10.26
C VAL A 72 -1.22 2.22 -8.75
N LEU A 73 -0.24 1.72 -8.00
CA LEU A 73 -0.23 1.86 -6.55
C LEU A 73 1.01 2.63 -6.12
N LEU A 74 0.83 3.57 -5.22
CA LEU A 74 1.88 4.29 -4.53
C LEU A 74 1.69 4.07 -3.03
N LEU A 75 2.69 3.43 -2.41
CA LEU A 75 2.71 3.12 -0.99
C LEU A 75 3.64 4.10 -0.32
N ASP A 76 3.17 4.82 0.69
CA ASP A 76 3.97 5.80 1.42
C ASP A 76 4.73 5.17 2.60
N ASP A 77 5.65 5.92 3.16
CA ASP A 77 6.47 5.57 4.34
C ASP A 77 7.19 4.21 4.26
N LEU A 78 7.89 3.98 3.15
CA LEU A 78 8.68 2.77 2.94
C LEU A 78 9.61 2.46 4.14
N ARG A 79 10.16 3.48 4.81
CA ARG A 79 11.05 3.34 5.97
C ARG A 79 10.43 2.60 7.15
N VAL A 80 9.10 2.49 7.22
CA VAL A 80 8.39 1.69 8.22
C VAL A 80 8.62 0.20 8.00
N TYR A 81 8.77 -0.22 6.75
CA TYR A 81 8.80 -1.62 6.33
C TYR A 81 10.20 -2.16 6.05
N GLU A 82 11.13 -1.32 5.62
CA GLU A 82 12.52 -1.73 5.33
C GLU A 82 13.53 -0.62 5.69
N ASP A 83 14.81 -0.99 5.87
CA ASP A 83 15.90 -0.03 6.04
C ASP A 83 16.37 0.53 4.70
N GLY A 84 16.82 1.80 4.70
CA GLY A 84 17.35 2.46 3.50
C GLY A 84 17.87 3.86 3.79
N ASP A 85 18.51 4.45 2.79
CA ASP A 85 19.03 5.83 2.86
C ASP A 85 17.93 6.85 2.51
N TYR A 86 17.01 7.04 3.43
CA TYR A 86 15.91 7.97 3.27
C TYR A 86 16.33 9.41 3.53
N GLU A 87 15.84 10.37 2.72
CA GLU A 87 16.16 11.79 2.90
C GLU A 87 15.78 12.33 4.29
N GLN A 88 14.69 11.82 4.87
CA GLN A 88 14.24 12.20 6.21
C GLN A 88 14.81 11.30 7.32
N GLY A 89 15.79 10.46 6.97
CA GLY A 89 16.39 9.53 7.91
C GLY A 89 15.57 8.28 8.20
N PRO A 90 16.07 7.41 9.07
CA PRO A 90 15.42 6.14 9.40
C PRO A 90 14.07 6.36 10.08
N CYS A 91 13.25 5.31 10.09
CA CYS A 91 12.03 5.32 10.88
C CYS A 91 12.36 5.46 12.37
N PRO A 92 11.69 6.37 13.11
CA PRO A 92 11.86 6.48 14.56
C PRO A 92 11.60 5.14 15.26
N ALA A 93 12.42 4.81 16.25
CA ALA A 93 12.37 3.49 16.90
C ALA A 93 10.99 3.18 17.52
N GLU A 94 10.32 4.21 18.06
CA GLU A 94 8.98 4.12 18.65
C GLU A 94 7.88 3.87 17.62
N ALA A 95 8.15 4.14 16.35
CA ALA A 95 7.22 3.95 15.24
C ALA A 95 7.45 2.62 14.50
N LEU A 96 8.53 1.91 14.80
CA LEU A 96 8.83 0.65 14.14
C LEU A 96 7.81 -0.42 14.54
N PRO A 97 7.28 -1.18 13.58
CA PRO A 97 6.51 -2.38 13.88
C PRO A 97 7.42 -3.46 14.49
N PRO A 98 6.84 -4.49 15.13
CA PRO A 98 7.60 -5.67 15.54
C PRO A 98 8.39 -6.24 14.37
N ALA A 99 9.59 -6.80 14.65
CA ALA A 99 10.51 -7.26 13.61
C ALA A 99 9.87 -8.22 12.59
N GLY A 100 8.95 -9.07 13.01
CA GLY A 100 8.24 -10.00 12.10
C GLY A 100 7.21 -9.32 11.18
N ALA A 101 6.72 -8.14 11.54
CA ALA A 101 5.76 -7.37 10.72
C ALA A 101 6.46 -6.37 9.80
N ARG A 102 7.77 -6.14 9.99
CA ARG A 102 8.56 -5.21 9.21
C ARG A 102 9.09 -5.89 7.95
N ASN A 103 8.23 -6.03 6.96
CA ASN A 103 8.56 -6.61 5.66
C ASN A 103 7.57 -6.13 4.58
N LEU A 104 7.87 -6.45 3.34
CA LEU A 104 7.04 -6.17 2.16
C LEU A 104 6.63 -7.45 1.41
N ASP A 105 6.45 -8.56 2.14
CA ASP A 105 6.04 -9.85 1.53
C ASP A 105 4.67 -9.75 0.85
N CYS A 106 3.83 -8.81 1.28
CA CYS A 106 2.56 -8.47 0.63
C CYS A 106 2.69 -8.01 -0.83
N LEU A 107 3.90 -7.68 -1.29
CA LEU A 107 4.16 -7.31 -2.68
C LEU A 107 4.40 -8.53 -3.59
N GLN A 108 4.63 -9.74 -3.05
CA GLN A 108 4.91 -10.92 -3.86
C GLN A 108 3.84 -11.21 -4.93
N PRO A 109 2.53 -11.14 -4.66
CA PRO A 109 1.49 -11.37 -5.65
C PRO A 109 1.53 -10.39 -6.83
N TRP A 110 2.10 -9.20 -6.62
CA TRP A 110 2.15 -8.14 -7.61
C TRP A 110 3.33 -8.24 -8.58
N GLN A 111 4.39 -8.99 -8.22
CA GLN A 111 5.62 -9.10 -9.01
C GLN A 111 5.40 -9.65 -10.43
N THR A 112 4.39 -10.47 -10.62
CA THR A 112 4.07 -11.05 -11.95
C THR A 112 3.41 -10.05 -12.89
N THR A 113 2.65 -9.09 -12.35
CA THR A 113 1.80 -8.17 -13.10
C THR A 113 2.30 -6.72 -13.09
N HIS A 114 3.15 -6.36 -12.13
CA HIS A 114 3.63 -4.99 -11.96
C HIS A 114 5.16 -4.92 -11.88
N ASP A 115 5.70 -3.83 -12.37
CA ASP A 115 7.05 -3.37 -12.04
C ASP A 115 7.01 -2.67 -10.69
N ILE A 116 7.90 -3.08 -9.78
CA ILE A 116 7.95 -2.57 -8.40
C ILE A 116 9.22 -1.77 -8.24
N ARG A 117 9.09 -0.49 -7.93
CA ARG A 117 10.20 0.44 -7.70
C ARG A 117 10.18 0.98 -6.30
N ARG A 118 11.35 1.01 -5.66
CA ARG A 118 11.61 1.70 -4.40
C ARG A 118 12.19 3.07 -4.68
N LEU A 119 11.64 4.07 -4.03
CA LEU A 119 12.05 5.47 -4.11
C LEU A 119 12.40 5.92 -2.69
N TYR A 120 13.58 6.49 -2.49
CA TYR A 120 14.10 6.83 -1.16
C TYR A 120 13.99 8.31 -0.81
N GLN A 121 13.27 9.09 -1.62
CA GLN A 121 12.94 10.49 -1.32
C GLN A 121 12.03 10.55 -0.09
N HIS A 122 12.18 11.62 0.72
CA HIS A 122 11.41 11.84 1.95
C HIS A 122 11.45 10.64 2.90
N THR A 123 10.30 10.03 3.17
CA THR A 123 10.12 8.83 4.02
C THR A 123 10.20 7.52 3.22
N GLY A 124 10.38 7.65 1.91
CA GLY A 124 10.43 6.55 0.95
C GLY A 124 9.06 6.09 0.47
N TYR A 125 9.04 5.61 -0.78
CA TYR A 125 7.82 5.14 -1.44
C TYR A 125 8.07 3.81 -2.13
N VAL A 126 7.02 3.00 -2.29
CA VAL A 126 6.99 1.90 -3.26
C VAL A 126 5.97 2.20 -4.33
N MET A 127 6.41 2.22 -5.57
CA MET A 127 5.55 2.43 -6.72
C MET A 127 5.38 1.13 -7.50
N LEU A 128 4.13 0.71 -7.70
CA LEU A 128 3.76 -0.43 -8.53
C LEU A 128 3.10 0.10 -9.79
N THR A 129 3.69 -0.22 -10.95
CA THR A 129 3.14 0.15 -12.26
C THR A 129 2.85 -1.10 -13.07
N PRO A 130 1.68 -1.21 -13.73
CA PRO A 130 1.33 -2.40 -14.49
C PRO A 130 2.32 -2.64 -15.64
N LYS A 131 2.86 -3.85 -15.73
CA LYS A 131 3.72 -4.26 -16.86
C LYS A 131 2.97 -4.12 -18.19
N PRO A 132 3.67 -3.86 -19.30
CA PRO A 132 3.06 -3.91 -20.61
C PRO A 132 2.31 -5.22 -20.83
N ALA A 133 1.16 -5.17 -21.49
CA ALA A 133 0.49 -6.38 -21.91
C ALA A 133 1.44 -7.14 -22.86
N VAL A 134 1.69 -8.41 -22.58
CA VAL A 134 2.45 -9.26 -23.52
C VAL A 134 1.55 -9.54 -24.70
N ASP A 135 1.87 -8.96 -25.86
CA ASP A 135 1.17 -9.24 -27.10
C ASP A 135 1.51 -10.67 -27.55
N LEU A 136 0.68 -11.63 -27.21
CA LEU A 136 0.82 -13.03 -27.63
C LEU A 136 0.62 -13.23 -29.16
N LYS A 137 0.48 -12.15 -29.94
CA LYS A 137 0.25 -12.21 -31.39
C LYS A 137 1.50 -12.38 -32.27
N LEU A 138 2.69 -12.45 -31.66
CA LEU A 138 3.95 -12.57 -32.38
C LEU A 138 4.56 -13.98 -32.38
N ALA A 139 3.82 -15.00 -31.96
CA ALA A 139 4.30 -16.40 -31.95
C ALA A 139 3.36 -17.31 -32.73
N ALA A 140 3.11 -16.97 -34.00
CA ALA A 140 2.44 -17.84 -34.93
C ALA A 140 3.15 -17.78 -36.31
#